data_db5c9a1b7d566d1629d6ed390b35d2e1
#
_entry.id   db5c9a1b7d566d1629d6ed390b35d2e1
#
_cell.length_a   1.000
_cell.length_b   1.000
_cell.length_c   1.000
_cell.angle_alpha   90.00
_cell.angle_beta   90.00
_cell.angle_gamma   90.00
#
_symmetry.space_group_name_H-M   'P 1'
#
loop_
_entity.id
_entity.type
_entity.pdbx_description
1 polymer ?
#
loop_
_entity_poly.entity_id
_entity_poly.type
_entity_poly.pdbx_seq_one_letter_code
_entity_poly.pdbx_strand_id
1 'polypeptide(L)'
;MHPSSHMPLWTKFRERQKSKRYKHFDRPCSLSSQAVNNYVCSPSKVAQHPFYPFSHKQIRFKKVRRHGTKIDETTLKTRDIYFCSHWDRCVYQRYSFLLSQKYESFVKENNLNTVTIAYRSLGKNNIHFANSAFNYIASTDRCFIFITDFSSFFDTLNHQLLKISLKKIWKENNSKNTSLPDDLYAIYKHITKFSYIEKSDIEKIIDEKMQLMKKVVITLKTYLPKSRLLVCMTGLHL
;
A
#
# COMPACT_ATOMS: atom_id res chain seq x y z
N MET A 1 19.36 15.33 10.31
CA MET A 1 20.26 14.28 9.74
C MET A 1 19.84 13.99 8.31
N HIS A 2 20.76 14.14 7.38
CA HIS A 2 20.51 13.90 5.95
C HIS A 2 20.11 12.45 5.68
N PRO A 3 19.18 12.18 4.74
CA PRO A 3 18.70 10.82 4.40
C PRO A 3 19.73 9.94 3.68
N SER A 4 21.02 10.32 3.67
CA SER A 4 22.07 9.69 2.84
C SER A 4 22.52 8.29 3.29
N SER A 5 22.37 7.91 4.56
CA SER A 5 22.82 6.59 5.06
C SER A 5 21.91 5.41 4.62
N HIS A 6 20.67 5.65 4.18
CA HIS A 6 19.73 4.61 3.75
C HIS A 6 19.58 4.48 2.22
N MET A 7 20.31 5.28 1.44
CA MET A 7 20.23 5.31 -0.02
C MET A 7 20.45 3.94 -0.69
N PRO A 8 21.44 3.12 -0.33
CA PRO A 8 21.66 1.84 -1.02
C PRO A 8 20.48 0.87 -0.85
N LEU A 9 19.90 0.78 0.36
CA LEU A 9 18.77 -0.11 0.64
C LEU A 9 17.51 0.35 -0.09
N TRP A 10 17.25 1.65 -0.11
CA TRP A 10 16.13 2.22 -0.83
C TRP A 10 16.24 1.98 -2.35
N THR A 11 17.41 2.14 -2.92
CA THR A 11 17.64 1.88 -4.35
C THR A 11 17.34 0.42 -4.69
N LYS A 12 17.87 -0.52 -3.93
CA LYS A 12 17.57 -1.95 -4.09
C LYS A 12 16.08 -2.26 -3.92
N PHE A 13 15.41 -1.61 -2.97
CA PHE A 13 13.97 -1.77 -2.75
C PHE A 13 13.17 -1.28 -3.97
N ARG A 14 13.41 -0.05 -4.43
CA ARG A 14 12.65 0.55 -5.53
C ARG A 14 12.82 -0.19 -6.86
N GLU A 15 14.00 -0.71 -7.16
CA GLU A 15 14.29 -1.47 -8.38
C GLU A 15 13.52 -2.79 -8.46
N ARG A 16 13.23 -3.40 -7.32
CA ARG A 16 12.42 -4.62 -7.23
C ARG A 16 10.92 -4.36 -7.39
N GLN A 17 10.48 -3.10 -7.29
CA GLN A 17 9.06 -2.75 -7.38
C GLN A 17 8.59 -2.73 -8.84
N LYS A 18 7.80 -3.72 -9.21
CA LYS A 18 7.17 -3.76 -10.54
C LYS A 18 6.02 -2.74 -10.61
N SER A 19 5.86 -2.08 -11.77
CA SER A 19 4.68 -1.28 -12.03
C SER A 19 3.42 -2.16 -12.00
N LYS A 20 2.34 -1.64 -11.45
CA LYS A 20 1.03 -2.29 -11.47
C LYS A 20 0.18 -1.65 -12.58
N ARG A 21 -0.60 -2.49 -13.27
CA ARG A 21 -1.48 -2.05 -14.36
C ARG A 21 -2.92 -2.43 -14.01
N TYR A 22 -3.59 -1.56 -13.27
CA TYR A 22 -5.03 -1.61 -13.03
C TYR A 22 -5.64 -0.27 -13.45
N LYS A 23 -6.92 -0.27 -13.79
CA LYS A 23 -7.62 0.95 -14.15
C LYS A 23 -7.79 1.83 -12.91
N HIS A 24 -7.33 3.07 -13.01
CA HIS A 24 -7.51 4.13 -12.04
C HIS A 24 -7.51 5.49 -12.76
N PHE A 25 -7.74 6.60 -12.07
CA PHE A 25 -7.77 7.93 -12.68
C PHE A 25 -6.40 8.39 -13.22
N ASP A 26 -5.33 7.87 -12.66
CA ASP A 26 -3.96 8.19 -13.07
C ASP A 26 -3.34 7.11 -13.96
N ARG A 27 -2.23 7.47 -14.62
CA ARG A 27 -1.45 6.54 -15.44
C ARG A 27 -0.54 5.67 -14.58
N PRO A 28 -0.29 4.41 -15.00
CA PRO A 28 0.68 3.55 -14.35
C PRO A 28 2.06 4.21 -14.25
N CYS A 29 2.63 4.22 -13.06
CA CYS A 29 3.97 4.70 -12.81
C CYS A 29 4.79 3.69 -12.00
N SER A 30 6.10 3.87 -11.96
CA SER A 30 7.01 2.98 -11.26
C SER A 30 7.99 3.76 -10.38
N LEU A 31 8.30 3.23 -9.22
CA LEU A 31 9.36 3.74 -8.35
C LEU A 31 10.76 3.68 -8.99
N SER A 32 10.97 2.83 -9.99
CA SER A 32 12.23 2.78 -10.75
C SER A 32 12.47 4.06 -11.57
N SER A 33 11.41 4.79 -11.95
CA SER A 33 11.53 6.09 -12.61
C SER A 33 12.19 7.12 -11.69
N GLN A 34 13.18 7.84 -12.22
CA GLN A 34 13.88 8.88 -11.47
C GLN A 34 12.97 10.05 -11.11
N ALA A 35 12.05 10.44 -11.99
CA ALA A 35 11.08 11.49 -11.72
C ALA A 35 10.15 11.13 -10.55
N VAL A 36 9.63 9.90 -10.53
CA VAL A 36 8.81 9.40 -9.43
C VAL A 36 9.61 9.32 -8.13
N ASN A 37 10.86 8.82 -8.21
CA ASN A 37 11.73 8.76 -7.04
C ASN A 37 12.01 10.14 -6.46
N ASN A 38 12.35 11.13 -7.28
CA ASN A 38 12.59 12.50 -6.85
C ASN A 38 11.36 13.13 -6.18
N TYR A 39 10.16 12.79 -6.66
CA TYR A 39 8.92 13.24 -6.07
C TYR A 39 8.68 12.63 -4.69
N VAL A 40 8.68 11.30 -4.58
CA VAL A 40 8.36 10.60 -3.31
C VAL A 40 9.43 10.78 -2.25
N CYS A 41 10.63 11.18 -2.62
CA CYS A 41 11.72 11.51 -1.70
C CYS A 41 11.73 12.99 -1.27
N SER A 42 10.80 13.82 -1.76
CA SER A 42 10.67 15.23 -1.37
C SER A 42 9.55 15.38 -0.34
N PRO A 43 9.85 15.61 0.96
CA PRO A 43 8.83 15.77 1.99
C PRO A 43 7.84 16.89 1.69
N SER A 44 8.31 18.03 1.17
CA SER A 44 7.45 19.17 0.83
C SER A 44 6.43 18.85 -0.27
N LYS A 45 6.83 18.07 -1.29
CA LYS A 45 5.92 17.61 -2.34
C LYS A 45 4.91 16.61 -1.81
N VAL A 46 5.32 15.70 -0.93
CA VAL A 46 4.43 14.70 -0.33
C VAL A 46 3.46 15.34 0.65
N ALA A 47 3.87 16.35 1.42
CA ALA A 47 2.98 17.11 2.31
C ALA A 47 1.81 17.76 1.56
N GLN A 48 2.03 18.15 0.30
CA GLN A 48 1.03 18.78 -0.58
C GLN A 48 0.45 17.82 -1.63
N HIS A 49 0.71 16.51 -1.50
CA HIS A 49 0.28 15.52 -2.48
C HIS A 49 -1.26 15.43 -2.56
N PRO A 50 -1.86 15.62 -3.76
CA PRO A 50 -3.30 15.51 -3.94
C PRO A 50 -3.69 14.03 -4.08
N PHE A 51 -3.94 13.38 -2.96
CA PHE A 51 -4.34 11.97 -2.96
C PHE A 51 -5.69 11.77 -3.66
N TYR A 52 -5.77 10.73 -4.48
CA TYR A 52 -7.01 10.30 -5.12
C TYR A 52 -7.89 9.47 -4.18
N PRO A 53 -9.22 9.44 -4.40
CA PRO A 53 -10.08 8.45 -3.78
C PRO A 53 -9.60 7.03 -4.09
N PHE A 54 -9.78 6.10 -3.17
CA PHE A 54 -9.50 4.69 -3.43
C PHE A 54 -10.52 4.10 -4.41
N SER A 55 -10.09 3.13 -5.20
CA SER A 55 -10.96 2.28 -6.00
C SER A 55 -11.40 1.09 -5.16
N HIS A 56 -12.70 0.98 -4.86
CA HIS A 56 -13.27 -0.11 -4.06
C HIS A 56 -13.71 -1.27 -4.94
N LYS A 57 -13.45 -2.48 -4.48
CA LYS A 57 -13.99 -3.72 -5.06
C LYS A 57 -14.24 -4.75 -3.97
N GLN A 58 -15.43 -5.30 -3.95
CA GLN A 58 -15.76 -6.43 -3.11
C GLN A 58 -15.34 -7.75 -3.78
N ILE A 59 -14.58 -8.58 -3.07
CA ILE A 59 -14.24 -9.95 -3.49
C ILE A 59 -15.03 -10.94 -2.65
N ARG A 60 -15.67 -11.89 -3.31
CA ARG A 60 -16.41 -12.96 -2.68
C ARG A 60 -15.73 -14.29 -2.95
N PHE A 61 -15.51 -15.09 -1.93
CA PHE A 61 -14.96 -16.43 -2.06
C PHE A 61 -15.62 -17.41 -1.10
N LYS A 62 -15.76 -18.65 -1.56
CA LYS A 62 -16.31 -19.72 -0.74
C LYS A 62 -15.25 -20.18 0.26
N LYS A 63 -15.61 -20.26 1.53
CA LYS A 63 -14.77 -20.87 2.55
C LYS A 63 -15.09 -22.35 2.62
N VAL A 64 -14.14 -23.19 2.24
CA VAL A 64 -14.27 -24.65 2.31
C VAL A 64 -13.73 -25.12 3.65
N ARG A 65 -14.55 -25.87 4.40
CA ARG A 65 -14.10 -26.59 5.59
C ARG A 65 -14.06 -28.09 5.25
N ARG A 66 -13.02 -28.75 5.67
CA ARG A 66 -12.83 -30.18 5.51
C ARG A 66 -13.01 -30.87 6.87
N HIS A 67 -14.01 -31.74 6.97
CA HIS A 67 -14.21 -32.63 8.10
C HIS A 67 -13.99 -34.06 7.61
N GLY A 68 -12.82 -34.64 7.88
CA GLY A 68 -12.42 -35.96 7.34
C GLY A 68 -12.39 -35.96 5.81
N THR A 69 -13.16 -36.84 5.20
CA THR A 69 -13.31 -36.94 3.72
C THR A 69 -14.40 -36.04 3.15
N LYS A 70 -15.29 -35.49 4.00
CA LYS A 70 -16.38 -34.62 3.57
C LYS A 70 -15.90 -33.16 3.46
N ILE A 71 -16.33 -32.52 2.40
CA ILE A 71 -16.09 -31.10 2.15
C ILE A 71 -17.41 -30.36 2.37
N ASP A 72 -17.45 -29.51 3.39
CA ASP A 72 -18.60 -28.63 3.65
C ASP A 72 -18.36 -27.27 2.96
N GLU A 73 -19.14 -26.99 1.94
CA GLU A 73 -19.18 -25.68 1.29
C GLU A 73 -20.11 -24.74 2.07
N THR A 74 -19.62 -24.10 3.14
CA THR A 74 -20.60 -23.58 4.08
C THR A 74 -20.67 -22.07 4.20
N THR A 75 -19.69 -21.29 3.82
CA THR A 75 -19.81 -19.83 4.01
C THR A 75 -19.18 -19.02 2.91
N LEU A 76 -19.98 -18.12 2.35
CA LEU A 76 -19.50 -17.08 1.46
C LEU A 76 -18.78 -16.00 2.31
N LYS A 77 -17.49 -15.87 2.15
CA LYS A 77 -16.73 -14.78 2.79
C LYS A 77 -16.53 -13.64 1.80
N THR A 78 -16.93 -12.44 2.20
CA THR A 78 -16.71 -11.22 1.44
C THR A 78 -15.53 -10.45 2.01
N ARG A 79 -14.75 -9.78 1.15
CA ARG A 79 -13.70 -8.85 1.55
C ARG A 79 -13.78 -7.61 0.69
N ASP A 80 -13.79 -6.47 1.33
CA ASP A 80 -13.67 -5.18 0.67
C ASP A 80 -12.20 -4.88 0.43
N ILE A 81 -11.85 -4.64 -0.82
CA ILE A 81 -10.47 -4.35 -1.25
C ILE A 81 -10.43 -2.94 -1.82
N TYR A 82 -9.51 -2.14 -1.32
CA TYR A 82 -9.28 -0.78 -1.73
C TYR A 82 -7.95 -0.65 -2.46
N PHE A 83 -7.98 -0.07 -3.66
CA PHE A 83 -6.79 0.17 -4.48
C PHE A 83 -6.52 1.66 -4.53
N CYS A 84 -5.32 2.07 -4.17
CA CYS A 84 -4.89 3.46 -4.33
C CYS A 84 -4.50 3.76 -5.79
N SER A 85 -4.39 5.03 -6.14
CA SER A 85 -3.83 5.46 -7.41
C SER A 85 -2.37 4.98 -7.58
N HIS A 86 -1.86 5.04 -8.80
CA HIS A 86 -0.48 4.60 -9.07
C HIS A 86 0.56 5.52 -8.41
N TRP A 87 0.30 6.83 -8.40
CA TRP A 87 1.14 7.80 -7.71
C TRP A 87 1.07 7.65 -6.20
N ASP A 88 -0.14 7.57 -5.63
CA ASP A 88 -0.35 7.35 -4.19
C ASP A 88 0.35 6.08 -3.73
N ARG A 89 0.27 5.01 -4.53
CA ARG A 89 0.98 3.76 -4.26
C ARG A 89 2.49 3.98 -4.14
N CYS A 90 3.08 4.80 -5.01
CA CYS A 90 4.51 5.09 -4.94
C CYS A 90 4.87 5.89 -3.68
N VAL A 91 4.03 6.85 -3.29
CA VAL A 91 4.17 7.58 -2.03
C VAL A 91 4.07 6.62 -0.84
N TYR A 92 3.02 5.79 -0.78
CA TYR A 92 2.85 4.81 0.30
C TYR A 92 4.01 3.82 0.38
N GLN A 93 4.53 3.33 -0.75
CA GLN A 93 5.67 2.42 -0.76
C GLN A 93 6.93 3.07 -0.19
N ARG A 94 7.18 4.36 -0.48
CA ARG A 94 8.29 5.10 0.10
C ARG A 94 8.17 5.21 1.62
N TYR A 95 7.01 5.63 2.11
CA TYR A 95 6.79 5.83 3.55
C TYR A 95 6.66 4.51 4.31
N SER A 96 6.11 3.47 3.70
CA SER A 96 6.15 2.12 4.24
C SER A 96 7.58 1.62 4.44
N PHE A 97 8.47 1.87 3.46
CA PHE A 97 9.88 1.55 3.59
C PHE A 97 10.54 2.30 4.76
N LEU A 98 10.33 3.61 4.86
CA LEU A 98 10.89 4.43 5.95
C LEU A 98 10.36 3.99 7.32
N LEU A 99 9.04 3.77 7.40
CA LEU A 99 8.40 3.32 8.64
C LEU A 99 8.91 1.94 9.07
N SER A 100 9.10 1.02 8.12
CA SER A 100 9.66 -0.30 8.42
C SER A 100 11.05 -0.21 9.02
N GLN A 101 11.92 0.68 8.52
CA GLN A 101 13.25 0.87 9.08
C GLN A 101 13.19 1.39 10.53
N LYS A 102 12.35 2.39 10.77
CA LYS A 102 12.16 2.95 12.13
C LYS A 102 11.51 1.94 13.07
N TYR A 103 10.57 1.14 12.57
CA TYR A 103 9.93 0.09 13.35
C TYR A 103 10.90 -1.02 13.76
N GLU A 104 11.78 -1.46 12.86
CA GLU A 104 12.84 -2.43 13.19
C GLU A 104 13.78 -1.91 14.28
N SER A 105 14.18 -0.63 14.22
CA SER A 105 14.98 -0.01 15.29
C SER A 105 14.21 0.00 16.61
N PHE A 106 12.95 0.44 16.59
CA PHE A 106 12.09 0.46 17.77
C PHE A 106 11.92 -0.92 18.42
N VAL A 107 11.67 -1.95 17.61
CA VAL A 107 11.51 -3.32 18.10
C VAL A 107 12.80 -3.84 18.74
N LYS A 108 13.96 -3.52 18.15
CA LYS A 108 15.28 -3.89 18.68
C LYS A 108 15.57 -3.18 20.01
N GLU A 109 15.35 -1.88 20.08
CA GLU A 109 15.60 -1.06 21.27
C GLU A 109 14.72 -1.45 22.46
N ASN A 110 13.51 -1.95 22.19
CA ASN A 110 12.56 -2.37 23.21
C ASN A 110 12.57 -3.89 23.50
N ASN A 111 13.53 -4.62 23.00
CA ASN A 111 13.65 -6.08 23.16
C ASN A 111 12.41 -6.88 22.71
N LEU A 112 11.69 -6.39 21.67
CA LEU A 112 10.48 -7.01 21.17
C LEU A 112 10.70 -8.00 20.02
N ASN A 113 11.95 -8.32 19.66
CA ASN A 113 12.30 -9.12 18.50
C ASN A 113 11.69 -10.53 18.49
N THR A 114 11.54 -11.13 19.67
CA THR A 114 11.05 -12.49 19.83
C THR A 114 9.52 -12.61 19.81
N VAL A 115 8.83 -11.52 20.13
CA VAL A 115 7.36 -11.53 20.30
C VAL A 115 6.62 -10.85 19.15
N THR A 116 7.25 -9.91 18.45
CA THR A 116 6.64 -9.21 17.30
C THR A 116 7.13 -9.82 15.99
N ILE A 117 6.28 -10.58 15.32
CA ILE A 117 6.65 -11.30 14.08
C ILE A 117 5.92 -10.80 12.85
N ALA A 118 4.74 -10.18 13.02
CA ALA A 118 3.91 -9.74 11.91
C ALA A 118 4.46 -8.50 11.19
N TYR A 119 4.25 -8.43 9.88
CA TYR A 119 4.62 -7.31 9.00
C TYR A 119 6.10 -6.94 9.00
N ARG A 120 6.99 -7.88 9.34
CA ARG A 120 8.44 -7.72 9.36
C ARG A 120 9.11 -8.57 8.28
N SER A 121 10.28 -8.12 7.81
CA SER A 121 11.07 -8.86 6.81
C SER A 121 12.03 -9.84 7.47
N LEU A 122 11.49 -10.86 8.15
CA LEU A 122 12.27 -11.86 8.91
C LEU A 122 12.72 -13.06 8.08
N GLY A 123 12.43 -13.09 6.77
CA GLY A 123 12.75 -14.25 5.92
C GLY A 123 11.95 -15.52 6.24
N LYS A 124 10.92 -15.42 7.07
CA LYS A 124 10.06 -16.51 7.53
C LYS A 124 8.62 -16.28 7.13
N ASN A 125 7.84 -17.33 6.97
CA ASN A 125 6.41 -17.30 6.73
C ASN A 125 5.63 -17.87 7.93
N ASN A 126 4.30 -17.84 7.86
CA ASN A 126 3.43 -18.32 8.93
C ASN A 126 3.70 -19.78 9.32
N ILE A 127 4.10 -20.64 8.37
CA ILE A 127 4.40 -22.05 8.63
C ILE A 127 5.63 -22.18 9.53
N HIS A 128 6.69 -21.40 9.25
CA HIS A 128 7.90 -21.41 10.08
C HIS A 128 7.62 -20.96 11.52
N PHE A 129 6.79 -19.90 11.69
CA PHE A 129 6.42 -19.42 13.03
C PHE A 129 5.54 -20.42 13.77
N ALA A 130 4.56 -21.02 13.09
CA ALA A 130 3.71 -22.06 13.67
C ALA A 130 4.56 -23.27 14.10
N ASN A 131 5.46 -23.76 13.25
CA ASN A 131 6.36 -24.85 13.59
C ASN A 131 7.22 -24.54 14.82
N SER A 132 7.76 -23.30 14.91
CA SER A 132 8.52 -22.88 16.09
C SER A 132 7.67 -22.90 17.36
N ALA A 133 6.43 -22.45 17.29
CA ALA A 133 5.50 -22.45 18.42
C ALA A 133 5.14 -23.88 18.84
N PHE A 134 4.82 -24.78 17.89
CA PHE A 134 4.52 -26.18 18.19
C PHE A 134 5.72 -26.91 18.79
N ASN A 135 6.93 -26.69 18.28
CA ASN A 135 8.14 -27.31 18.86
C ASN A 135 8.39 -26.83 20.28
N TYR A 136 8.18 -25.54 20.57
CA TYR A 136 8.28 -24.99 21.92
C TYR A 136 7.27 -25.65 22.87
N ILE A 137 6.00 -25.77 22.46
CA ILE A 137 4.95 -26.42 23.23
C ILE A 137 5.31 -27.89 23.51
N ALA A 138 5.76 -28.61 22.47
CA ALA A 138 6.14 -30.04 22.59
C ALA A 138 7.36 -30.30 23.51
N SER A 139 8.22 -29.28 23.65
CA SER A 139 9.41 -29.38 24.53
C SER A 139 9.13 -29.00 25.99
N THR A 140 7.87 -28.61 26.32
CA THR A 140 7.47 -28.15 27.65
C THR A 140 6.54 -29.16 28.28
N ASP A 141 6.89 -29.70 29.47
CA ASP A 141 6.11 -30.76 30.15
C ASP A 141 4.67 -30.33 30.46
N ARG A 142 4.51 -29.10 30.96
CA ARG A 142 3.16 -28.52 31.25
C ARG A 142 3.17 -27.07 30.85
N CYS A 143 2.24 -26.68 29.95
CA CYS A 143 2.05 -25.29 29.54
C CYS A 143 0.58 -24.95 29.35
N PHE A 144 0.24 -23.72 29.65
CA PHE A 144 -1.07 -23.14 29.28
C PHE A 144 -0.92 -22.41 27.95
N ILE A 145 -1.81 -22.73 26.99
CA ILE A 145 -1.84 -22.05 25.70
C ILE A 145 -3.05 -21.13 25.67
N PHE A 146 -2.80 -19.82 25.62
CA PHE A 146 -3.83 -18.82 25.48
C PHE A 146 -3.80 -18.25 24.06
N ILE A 147 -4.91 -18.40 23.31
CA ILE A 147 -5.04 -17.91 21.95
C ILE A 147 -6.14 -16.85 21.93
N THR A 148 -5.83 -15.66 21.42
CA THR A 148 -6.78 -14.57 21.28
C THR A 148 -6.66 -13.94 19.91
N ASP A 149 -7.76 -13.37 19.41
CA ASP A 149 -7.82 -12.61 18.17
C ASP A 149 -8.77 -11.43 18.35
N PHE A 150 -8.48 -10.33 17.63
CA PHE A 150 -9.35 -9.16 17.63
C PHE A 150 -10.33 -9.25 16.46
N SER A 151 -11.62 -9.34 16.74
CA SER A 151 -12.63 -9.27 15.69
C SER A 151 -12.61 -7.89 15.02
N SER A 152 -12.68 -7.88 13.68
CA SER A 152 -12.69 -6.64 12.88
C SER A 152 -11.58 -5.65 13.24
N PHE A 153 -10.36 -6.14 13.51
CA PHE A 153 -9.24 -5.33 14.00
C PHE A 153 -9.04 -4.04 13.20
N PHE A 154 -9.01 -4.15 11.87
CA PHE A 154 -8.76 -2.97 11.00
C PHE A 154 -9.92 -1.97 11.00
N ASP A 155 -11.14 -2.44 11.16
CA ASP A 155 -12.36 -1.61 11.15
C ASP A 155 -12.58 -0.88 12.48
N THR A 156 -12.01 -1.42 13.58
CA THR A 156 -12.15 -0.88 14.93
C THR A 156 -10.93 -0.13 15.46
N LEU A 157 -9.93 0.08 14.60
CA LEU A 157 -8.68 0.72 14.96
C LEU A 157 -8.89 2.18 15.42
N ASN A 158 -8.50 2.48 16.66
CA ASN A 158 -8.56 3.86 17.16
C ASN A 158 -7.48 4.72 16.48
N HIS A 159 -7.91 5.66 15.63
CA HIS A 159 -7.01 6.50 14.86
C HIS A 159 -6.14 7.41 15.74
N GLN A 160 -6.61 7.84 16.91
CA GLN A 160 -5.80 8.66 17.83
C GLN A 160 -4.66 7.83 18.43
N LEU A 161 -4.93 6.60 18.87
CA LEU A 161 -3.90 5.69 19.35
C LEU A 161 -2.91 5.34 18.25
N LEU A 162 -3.37 5.14 17.03
CA LEU A 162 -2.51 4.95 15.86
C LEU A 162 -1.58 6.14 15.64
N LYS A 163 -2.10 7.37 15.74
CA LYS A 163 -1.30 8.61 15.64
C LYS A 163 -0.24 8.71 16.73
N ILE A 164 -0.59 8.37 17.97
CA ILE A 164 0.35 8.38 19.11
C ILE A 164 1.46 7.35 18.88
N SER A 165 1.10 6.13 18.46
CA SER A 165 2.05 5.06 18.16
C SER A 165 2.98 5.43 17.01
N LEU A 166 2.43 6.05 15.96
CA LEU A 166 3.20 6.53 14.81
C LEU A 166 4.20 7.63 15.25
N LYS A 167 3.79 8.57 16.09
CA LYS A 167 4.70 9.57 16.68
C LYS A 167 5.82 8.92 17.47
N LYS A 168 5.50 7.92 18.30
CA LYS A 168 6.48 7.21 19.13
C LYS A 168 7.55 6.51 18.28
N ILE A 169 7.15 5.83 17.20
CA ILE A 169 8.06 5.13 16.30
C ILE A 169 8.86 6.13 15.43
N TRP A 170 8.24 7.24 15.02
CA TRP A 170 8.87 8.21 14.13
C TRP A 170 9.80 9.19 14.82
N LYS A 171 9.76 9.28 16.15
CA LYS A 171 10.53 10.23 16.94
C LYS A 171 12.03 10.11 16.64
N GLU A 172 12.65 11.24 16.35
CA GLU A 172 14.11 11.36 16.28
C GLU A 172 14.66 11.58 17.69
N ASN A 173 15.78 10.92 18.02
CA ASN A 173 16.35 10.81 19.36
C ASN A 173 16.68 12.15 20.05
N ASN A 174 16.59 13.30 19.40
CA ASN A 174 16.87 14.61 19.98
C ASN A 174 15.85 15.70 19.61
N SER A 175 14.71 15.34 19.05
CA SER A 175 13.71 16.33 18.66
C SER A 175 12.76 16.66 19.81
N LYS A 176 12.72 17.93 20.23
CA LYS A 176 11.68 18.48 21.11
C LYS A 176 10.31 18.53 20.41
N ASN A 177 10.27 18.28 19.10
CA ASN A 177 9.05 18.36 18.34
C ASN A 177 8.17 17.13 18.56
N THR A 178 6.99 17.34 19.11
CA THR A 178 5.99 16.32 19.45
C THR A 178 4.99 16.06 18.31
N SER A 179 5.07 16.80 17.21
CA SER A 179 4.20 16.65 16.05
C SER A 179 4.76 15.64 15.04
N LEU A 180 3.88 15.05 14.22
CA LEU A 180 4.32 14.32 13.03
C LEU A 180 4.82 15.33 11.99
N PRO A 181 5.85 14.98 11.18
CA PRO A 181 6.21 15.74 9.99
C PRO A 181 5.00 15.89 9.04
N ASP A 182 4.93 17.02 8.34
CA ASP A 182 3.75 17.36 7.52
C ASP A 182 3.46 16.33 6.42
N ASP A 183 4.49 15.80 5.79
CA ASP A 183 4.42 14.73 4.79
C ASP A 183 3.83 13.43 5.37
N LEU A 184 4.33 13.01 6.52
CA LEU A 184 3.80 11.82 7.20
C LEU A 184 2.39 12.05 7.72
N TYR A 185 2.08 13.28 8.18
CA TYR A 185 0.74 13.64 8.61
C TYR A 185 -0.26 13.65 7.46
N ALA A 186 0.13 14.13 6.27
CA ALA A 186 -0.70 14.08 5.08
C ALA A 186 -1.08 12.63 4.71
N ILE A 187 -0.12 11.71 4.75
CA ILE A 187 -0.35 10.28 4.53
C ILE A 187 -1.27 9.70 5.61
N TYR A 188 -0.96 9.95 6.90
CA TYR A 188 -1.80 9.50 8.01
C TYR A 188 -3.25 9.97 7.85
N LYS A 189 -3.45 11.26 7.54
CA LYS A 189 -4.77 11.85 7.33
C LYS A 189 -5.51 11.15 6.20
N HIS A 190 -4.84 10.87 5.09
CA HIS A 190 -5.47 10.24 3.95
C HIS A 190 -5.88 8.78 4.23
N ILE A 191 -5.03 7.96 4.84
CA ILE A 191 -5.37 6.56 5.15
C ILE A 191 -6.40 6.40 6.27
N THR A 192 -6.58 7.40 7.13
CA THR A 192 -7.56 7.37 8.22
C THR A 192 -8.87 8.08 7.89
N LYS A 193 -8.90 8.91 6.86
CA LYS A 193 -10.07 9.67 6.39
C LYS A 193 -10.14 9.62 4.87
N PHE A 194 -10.18 8.43 4.32
CA PHE A 194 -10.23 8.24 2.88
C PHE A 194 -11.67 8.31 2.34
N SER A 195 -11.77 8.66 1.06
CA SER A 195 -12.94 8.45 0.23
C SER A 195 -12.69 7.33 -0.76
N TYR A 196 -13.73 6.74 -1.30
CA TYR A 196 -13.61 5.71 -2.34
C TYR A 196 -14.68 5.85 -3.42
N ILE A 197 -14.41 5.24 -4.55
CA ILE A 197 -15.30 5.12 -5.70
C ILE A 197 -15.34 3.65 -6.08
N GLU A 198 -16.50 3.15 -6.50
CA GLU A 198 -16.62 1.78 -6.97
C GLU A 198 -15.76 1.54 -8.22
N LYS A 199 -15.02 0.46 -8.23
CA LYS A 199 -14.13 0.12 -9.33
C LYS A 199 -14.88 0.03 -10.67
N SER A 200 -16.12 -0.47 -10.67
CA SER A 200 -16.98 -0.53 -11.84
C SER A 200 -17.26 0.84 -12.45
N ASP A 201 -17.41 1.87 -11.61
CA ASP A 201 -17.71 3.22 -12.09
C ASP A 201 -16.46 3.91 -12.66
N ILE A 202 -15.30 3.68 -12.04
CA ILE A 202 -14.01 4.10 -12.62
C ILE A 202 -13.80 3.45 -14.00
N GLU A 203 -14.07 2.16 -14.12
CA GLU A 203 -13.91 1.42 -15.37
C GLU A 203 -14.85 1.95 -16.47
N LYS A 204 -16.12 2.24 -16.16
CA LYS A 204 -17.06 2.87 -17.10
C LYS A 204 -16.57 4.22 -17.59
N ILE A 205 -16.18 5.12 -16.69
CA ILE A 205 -15.69 6.46 -17.02
C ILE A 205 -14.47 6.38 -17.95
N ILE A 206 -13.52 5.49 -17.64
CA ILE A 206 -12.32 5.33 -18.47
C ILE A 206 -12.67 4.75 -19.84
N ASP A 207 -13.55 3.75 -19.91
CA ASP A 207 -13.92 3.11 -21.16
C ASP A 207 -14.72 4.08 -22.05
N GLU A 208 -15.62 4.89 -21.51
CA GLU A 208 -16.33 5.95 -22.23
C GLU A 208 -15.36 7.00 -22.79
N LYS A 209 -14.41 7.45 -21.97
CA LYS A 209 -13.37 8.40 -22.40
C LYS A 209 -12.52 7.81 -23.53
N MET A 210 -12.14 6.55 -23.42
CA MET A 210 -11.37 5.86 -24.47
C MET A 210 -12.17 5.71 -25.77
N GLN A 211 -13.47 5.40 -25.70
CA GLN A 211 -14.33 5.33 -26.87
C GLN A 211 -14.48 6.70 -27.55
N LEU A 212 -14.67 7.75 -26.76
CA LEU A 212 -14.73 9.12 -27.26
C LEU A 212 -13.43 9.51 -27.99
N MET A 213 -12.27 9.21 -27.38
CA MET A 213 -10.97 9.46 -28.01
C MET A 213 -10.81 8.69 -29.33
N LYS A 214 -11.23 7.43 -29.39
CA LYS A 214 -11.21 6.64 -30.65
C LYS A 214 -12.07 7.30 -31.74
N LYS A 215 -13.28 7.76 -31.40
CA LYS A 215 -14.15 8.48 -32.34
C LYS A 215 -13.48 9.76 -32.88
N VAL A 216 -12.87 10.55 -32.01
CA VAL A 216 -12.15 11.77 -32.38
C VAL A 216 -10.97 11.44 -33.31
N VAL A 217 -10.17 10.42 -33.01
CA VAL A 217 -9.05 10.00 -33.86
C VAL A 217 -9.51 9.52 -35.22
N ILE A 218 -10.60 8.76 -35.29
CA ILE A 218 -11.20 8.32 -36.57
C ILE A 218 -11.65 9.54 -37.39
N THR A 219 -12.38 10.48 -36.76
CA THR A 219 -12.82 11.71 -37.42
C THR A 219 -11.65 12.53 -37.94
N LEU A 220 -10.59 12.71 -37.15
CA LEU A 220 -9.38 13.42 -37.57
C LEU A 220 -8.68 12.72 -38.74
N LYS A 221 -8.61 11.39 -38.74
CA LYS A 221 -8.06 10.62 -39.85
C LYS A 221 -8.85 10.78 -41.16
N THR A 222 -10.16 11.01 -41.07
CA THR A 222 -11.03 11.22 -42.20
C THR A 222 -10.89 12.61 -42.83
N TYR A 223 -10.63 13.62 -42.01
CA TYR A 223 -10.62 15.04 -42.43
C TYR A 223 -9.24 15.66 -42.56
N LEU A 224 -8.17 15.05 -42.04
CA LEU A 224 -6.82 15.60 -42.06
C LEU A 224 -5.83 14.77 -42.87
N PRO A 225 -4.99 15.38 -43.71
CA PRO A 225 -3.93 14.66 -44.41
C PRO A 225 -2.94 14.03 -43.44
N LYS A 226 -2.35 12.88 -43.80
CA LYS A 226 -1.48 12.05 -42.95
C LYS A 226 -0.34 12.82 -42.27
N SER A 227 0.21 13.84 -42.93
CA SER A 227 1.29 14.69 -42.39
C SER A 227 0.86 15.58 -41.20
N ARG A 228 -0.38 16.01 -41.15
CA ARG A 228 -0.92 16.84 -40.03
C ARG A 228 -1.46 16.00 -38.86
N LEU A 229 -1.79 14.74 -39.11
CA LEU A 229 -2.24 13.82 -38.05
C LEU A 229 -1.13 13.52 -37.03
N LEU A 230 0.11 13.44 -37.47
CA LEU A 230 1.27 13.20 -36.61
C LEU A 230 1.47 14.35 -35.59
N VAL A 231 1.30 15.59 -36.04
CA VAL A 231 1.45 16.78 -35.18
C VAL A 231 0.30 16.88 -34.14
N CYS A 232 -0.92 16.52 -34.52
CA CYS A 232 -2.04 16.52 -33.56
C CYS A 232 -1.92 15.39 -32.51
N MET A 233 -1.36 14.24 -32.87
CA MET A 233 -1.20 13.13 -31.92
C MET A 233 -0.05 13.36 -30.92
N THR A 234 0.98 14.11 -31.28
CA THR A 234 2.08 14.48 -30.38
C THR A 234 1.72 15.61 -29.41
N GLY A 235 0.72 16.42 -29.75
CA GLY A 235 0.20 17.49 -28.87
C GLY A 235 -0.85 17.04 -27.85
N LEU A 236 -1.41 15.82 -27.98
CA LEU A 236 -2.35 15.22 -27.02
C LEU A 236 -1.59 14.47 -25.90
N HIS A 237 -0.58 15.10 -25.32
CA HIS A 237 -0.04 14.67 -24.04
C HIS A 237 -0.97 15.14 -22.92
N LEU A 238 -1.95 14.32 -22.61
CA LEU A 238 -2.75 14.36 -21.39
C LEU A 238 -2.14 13.46 -20.31
#